data_8dd0e89246cf674fd889ffa570fe277a
#
_entry.id   8dd0e89246cf674fd889ffa570fe277a
#
_cell.length_a   1.000
_cell.length_b   1.000
_cell.length_c   1.000
_cell.angle_alpha   90.00
_cell.angle_beta   90.00
_cell.angle_gamma   90.00
#
_symmetry.space_group_name_H-M   'P 1'
#
loop_
_entity.id
_entity.type
_entity.pdbx_description
1 polymer ?
#
loop_
_entity_poly.entity_id
_entity_poly.type
_entity_poly.pdbx_seq_one_letter_code
_entity_poly.pdbx_strand_id
1 'polypeptide(L)'
;MNKLKETYRDIVISRGSEEGEESTAKRSGEWTKVKHPPIETYWLFPPEKEDKAPSSSKGGIKSLLNYPIKIRDSLKGIGRGKSMQVVLQGARDPKDEQLVQSFREMLLLEGQLPPKHNDYHTLLRFLRMRDFDISKSKEMFLNYLKWCADYGVDTILKEFKFEEFAEVKKFYPHGYHGVDKFGRPVYIERIGMVDLNALLQVTTVERFIRHHVSEQEKTLSFRYPSCSIAAKRHIASTTSILDVTGVGMSNFSKPARYLFMEILKIDSNYYPETLHRLFIINAGSAFRMLWKVVKAFLDARTLAKIQVLGSNYLSNLHELIDPSNLPSFLGGNCTCSDYGGCLFSDKGPWNNPEIKEVLQAVSATEEVDTLGGNGGEPSEMVRTEEPHLLCKDVYLYSLSTDSQNLSGLMS
;
A
#
# COMPACT_ATOMS: atom_id res chain seq x y z
N MET A 1 14.16 -28.19 16.64
CA MET A 1 12.81 -28.13 17.25
C MET A 1 12.75 -27.52 18.66
N ASN A 2 13.86 -27.35 19.38
CA ASN A 2 13.83 -26.80 20.76
C ASN A 2 13.96 -25.27 20.86
N LYS A 3 14.54 -24.57 19.89
CA LYS A 3 14.65 -23.08 19.90
C LYS A 3 13.35 -22.33 19.69
N LEU A 4 12.38 -22.91 18.98
CA LEU A 4 11.06 -22.30 18.73
C LEU A 4 10.10 -22.36 19.93
N LYS A 5 10.39 -23.19 20.94
CA LYS A 5 9.58 -23.29 22.15
C LYS A 5 9.94 -22.25 23.21
N GLU A 6 11.16 -21.75 23.21
CA GLU A 6 11.62 -20.74 24.19
C GLU A 6 11.09 -19.34 23.86
N THR A 7 11.11 -18.93 22.60
CA THR A 7 10.60 -17.61 22.17
C THR A 7 9.11 -17.44 22.45
N TYR A 8 8.34 -18.52 22.53
CA TYR A 8 6.89 -18.48 22.80
C TYR A 8 6.54 -18.34 24.28
N ARG A 9 7.44 -18.77 25.19
CA ARG A 9 7.21 -18.61 26.64
C ARG A 9 7.44 -17.17 27.10
N ASP A 10 8.41 -16.48 26.54
CA ASP A 10 8.77 -15.13 26.99
C ASP A 10 7.72 -14.06 26.62
N ILE A 11 6.93 -14.29 25.57
CA ILE A 11 5.84 -13.36 25.17
C ILE A 11 4.60 -13.51 26.07
N VAL A 12 4.39 -14.66 26.71
CA VAL A 12 3.24 -14.93 27.57
C VAL A 12 3.51 -14.57 29.03
N ILE A 13 4.78 -14.59 29.47
CA ILE A 13 5.16 -14.37 30.88
C ILE A 13 5.36 -12.88 31.22
N SER A 14 5.60 -12.00 30.23
CA SER A 14 5.80 -10.57 30.48
C SER A 14 4.52 -9.75 30.70
N ARG A 15 3.32 -10.37 30.73
CA ARG A 15 2.03 -9.71 30.95
C ARG A 15 1.27 -10.15 32.21
N GLY A 16 1.93 -10.78 33.16
CA GLY A 16 1.29 -11.32 34.36
C GLY A 16 2.03 -11.07 35.65
N SER A 17 2.35 -9.81 35.97
CA SER A 17 2.66 -9.41 37.38
C SER A 17 2.93 -7.91 37.46
N GLU A 18 1.90 -7.11 37.72
CA GLU A 18 1.95 -5.86 38.46
C GLU A 18 0.55 -5.56 38.99
N GLU A 19 0.25 -6.16 40.11
CA GLU A 19 -0.74 -5.66 41.06
C GLU A 19 0.01 -5.27 42.34
N GLY A 20 -0.28 -4.01 42.79
CA GLY A 20 -0.09 -3.61 44.19
C GLY A 20 1.05 -2.67 44.46
N GLU A 21 0.77 -1.35 44.55
CA GLU A 21 0.78 -0.63 45.80
C GLU A 21 0.41 0.86 45.61
N GLU A 22 -0.55 1.26 46.39
CA GLU A 22 -1.15 2.58 46.50
C GLU A 22 -0.22 3.49 47.34
N SER A 23 0.17 4.67 46.83
CA SER A 23 0.51 5.81 47.72
C SER A 23 0.24 7.14 47.02
N THR A 24 -0.55 7.92 47.75
CA THR A 24 -1.08 9.23 47.45
C THR A 24 -0.01 10.31 47.34
N ALA A 25 0.00 11.09 46.24
CA ALA A 25 0.42 12.47 46.25
C ALA A 25 -0.28 13.30 45.16
N LYS A 26 -1.16 14.20 45.58
CA LYS A 26 -1.77 15.24 44.76
C LYS A 26 -0.72 16.21 44.25
N ARG A 27 -0.63 16.43 42.94
CA ARG A 27 -0.22 17.69 42.37
C ARG A 27 -0.92 17.96 41.05
N SER A 28 -1.70 19.01 41.06
CA SER A 28 -2.46 19.59 39.96
C SER A 28 -1.52 20.06 38.84
N GLY A 29 -1.77 19.59 37.63
CA GLY A 29 -1.23 20.13 36.41
C GLY A 29 -2.17 19.76 35.30
N GLU A 30 -3.04 20.69 34.96
CA GLU A 30 -4.08 20.58 33.93
C GLU A 30 -3.39 20.59 32.56
N TRP A 31 -3.16 19.41 32.01
CA TRP A 31 -2.75 19.25 30.62
C TRP A 31 -4.01 19.24 29.76
N THR A 32 -4.29 20.36 29.12
CA THR A 32 -5.32 20.43 28.09
C THR A 32 -4.96 19.44 26.96
N LYS A 33 -5.73 18.34 26.88
CA LYS A 33 -5.69 17.43 25.75
C LYS A 33 -6.12 18.20 24.49
N VAL A 34 -5.17 18.59 23.66
CA VAL A 34 -5.45 19.08 22.32
C VAL A 34 -6.08 17.90 21.57
N LYS A 35 -7.40 17.93 21.40
CA LYS A 35 -8.13 17.03 20.52
C LYS A 35 -7.78 17.43 19.09
N HIS A 36 -6.91 16.70 18.46
CA HIS A 36 -6.74 16.81 17.01
C HIS A 36 -8.05 16.35 16.35
N PRO A 37 -8.58 17.12 15.39
CA PRO A 37 -9.74 16.69 14.61
C PRO A 37 -9.39 15.42 13.82
N PRO A 38 -10.42 14.59 13.47
CA PRO A 38 -10.21 13.42 12.63
C PRO A 38 -9.49 13.79 11.33
N ILE A 39 -8.66 12.90 10.81
CA ILE A 39 -7.85 13.08 9.57
C ILE A 39 -8.69 13.57 8.38
N GLU A 40 -10.00 13.32 8.38
CA GLU A 40 -10.96 13.78 7.37
C GLU A 40 -11.08 15.30 7.22
N THR A 41 -10.76 16.08 8.25
CA THR A 41 -10.85 17.55 8.23
C THR A 41 -9.69 18.24 7.49
N TYR A 42 -8.60 17.55 7.22
CA TYR A 42 -7.49 18.08 6.43
C TYR A 42 -7.68 17.99 4.91
N TRP A 43 -8.80 17.41 4.45
CA TRP A 43 -9.11 17.21 3.02
C TRP A 43 -10.34 18.00 2.59
N LEU A 44 -10.56 19.20 3.13
CA LEU A 44 -11.59 20.11 2.64
C LEU A 44 -11.13 20.67 1.29
N PHE A 45 -11.78 20.20 0.23
CA PHE A 45 -11.71 20.81 -1.09
C PHE A 45 -12.28 22.24 -1.03
N PRO A 46 -11.70 23.21 -1.76
CA PRO A 46 -12.39 24.46 -2.01
C PRO A 46 -13.73 24.14 -2.71
N PRO A 47 -14.82 24.85 -2.39
CA PRO A 47 -16.11 24.60 -3.00
C PRO A 47 -16.03 24.81 -4.51
N GLU A 48 -16.35 23.78 -5.28
CA GLU A 48 -16.59 23.93 -6.72
C GLU A 48 -17.73 24.93 -6.93
N LYS A 49 -17.49 25.94 -7.77
CA LYS A 49 -18.55 26.83 -8.25
C LYS A 49 -19.53 26.00 -9.08
N GLU A 50 -20.78 25.97 -8.64
CA GLU A 50 -21.90 25.40 -9.37
C GLU A 50 -22.06 26.12 -10.71
N ASP A 51 -21.60 25.53 -11.81
CA ASP A 51 -22.03 25.89 -13.14
C ASP A 51 -23.24 25.02 -13.50
N LYS A 52 -24.35 25.75 -13.80
CA LYS A 52 -25.67 25.20 -14.07
C LYS A 52 -25.64 24.18 -15.21
N ALA A 53 -26.28 23.07 -14.98
CA ALA A 53 -26.53 22.01 -15.93
C ALA A 53 -27.39 22.47 -17.13
N PRO A 54 -27.11 22.01 -18.34
CA PRO A 54 -28.10 21.89 -19.39
C PRO A 54 -28.66 20.46 -19.47
N SER A 55 -29.96 20.43 -19.72
CA SER A 55 -30.87 19.31 -19.78
C SER A 55 -30.49 18.19 -20.75
N SER A 56 -30.86 16.98 -20.29
CA SER A 56 -31.19 15.72 -20.99
C SER A 56 -30.94 15.56 -22.48
N SER A 57 -30.17 14.55 -22.89
CA SER A 57 -30.49 13.75 -24.05
C SER A 57 -29.98 12.30 -23.91
N LYS A 58 -30.84 11.37 -24.32
CA LYS A 58 -30.65 9.92 -24.37
C LYS A 58 -29.48 9.55 -25.30
N GLY A 59 -28.60 8.65 -24.86
CA GLY A 59 -27.57 8.09 -25.71
C GLY A 59 -26.82 6.93 -25.04
N GLY A 60 -27.17 5.71 -25.47
CA GLY A 60 -26.55 4.47 -24.97
C GLY A 60 -25.14 4.23 -25.52
N ILE A 61 -24.45 3.31 -24.86
CA ILE A 61 -23.33 2.47 -25.36
C ILE A 61 -22.13 3.20 -26.03
N LYS A 62 -21.68 4.33 -25.55
CA LYS A 62 -20.41 4.95 -26.01
C LYS A 62 -19.41 5.28 -24.90
N SER A 63 -19.63 4.87 -23.68
CA SER A 63 -18.82 5.25 -22.52
C SER A 63 -17.55 4.43 -22.33
N LEU A 64 -17.45 3.22 -22.88
CA LEU A 64 -16.31 2.31 -22.69
C LEU A 64 -15.10 2.62 -23.61
N LEU A 65 -15.33 3.32 -24.74
CA LEU A 65 -14.26 3.66 -25.69
C LEU A 65 -13.58 5.01 -25.45
N ASN A 66 -14.10 5.83 -24.54
CA ASN A 66 -13.60 7.20 -24.31
C ASN A 66 -12.53 7.32 -23.22
N TYR A 67 -12.29 6.27 -22.44
CA TYR A 67 -11.30 6.33 -21.35
C TYR A 67 -9.84 6.49 -21.86
N PRO A 68 -9.39 5.74 -22.88
CA PRO A 68 -8.05 5.92 -23.45
C PRO A 68 -7.85 7.28 -24.14
N ILE A 69 -8.89 7.79 -24.82
CA ILE A 69 -8.82 9.06 -25.56
C ILE A 69 -8.70 10.26 -24.60
N LYS A 70 -9.43 10.26 -23.49
CA LYS A 70 -9.35 11.34 -22.49
C LYS A 70 -8.00 11.39 -21.78
N ILE A 71 -7.37 10.24 -21.53
CA ILE A 71 -6.01 10.18 -20.95
C ILE A 71 -5.01 10.72 -21.97
N ARG A 72 -5.07 10.28 -23.23
CA ARG A 72 -4.17 10.72 -24.29
C ARG A 72 -4.21 12.23 -24.55
N ASP A 73 -5.41 12.81 -24.64
CA ASP A 73 -5.57 14.25 -24.88
C ASP A 73 -5.16 15.07 -23.66
N SER A 74 -5.36 14.54 -22.47
CA SER A 74 -4.92 15.11 -21.20
C SER A 74 -3.39 15.08 -21.02
N LEU A 75 -2.73 14.01 -21.50
CA LEU A 75 -1.26 13.88 -21.46
C LEU A 75 -0.57 14.74 -22.54
N LYS A 76 -1.22 15.00 -23.67
CA LYS A 76 -0.69 15.90 -24.73
C LYS A 76 -0.61 17.37 -24.31
N GLY A 77 -1.48 17.82 -23.40
CA GLY A 77 -1.51 19.19 -22.88
C GLY A 77 -0.51 19.47 -21.74
N ILE A 78 0.18 18.45 -21.24
CA ILE A 78 1.10 18.57 -20.10
C ILE A 78 2.52 18.52 -20.64
N GLY A 79 3.29 19.58 -20.52
CA GLY A 79 4.72 19.63 -20.87
C GLY A 79 5.45 18.45 -20.22
N ARG A 80 6.02 17.58 -21.07
CA ARG A 80 6.57 16.28 -20.70
C ARG A 80 7.70 16.41 -19.67
N GLY A 81 7.50 15.97 -18.46
CA GLY A 81 8.52 15.82 -17.42
C GLY A 81 8.24 16.63 -16.15
N LYS A 82 8.48 17.93 -16.14
CA LYS A 82 8.36 18.79 -14.93
C LYS A 82 6.94 18.81 -14.32
N SER A 83 5.90 18.76 -15.14
CA SER A 83 4.51 18.76 -14.67
C SER A 83 4.10 17.43 -14.00
N MET A 84 4.65 16.31 -14.46
CA MET A 84 4.38 14.99 -13.85
C MET A 84 5.14 14.80 -12.54
N GLN A 85 6.32 15.34 -12.44
CA GLN A 85 7.09 15.37 -11.19
C GLN A 85 6.30 16.11 -10.09
N VAL A 86 5.64 17.22 -10.41
CA VAL A 86 4.74 17.92 -9.49
C VAL A 86 3.56 17.04 -9.03
N VAL A 87 2.98 16.25 -9.94
CA VAL A 87 1.90 15.30 -9.60
C VAL A 87 2.40 14.20 -8.65
N LEU A 88 3.57 13.65 -8.92
CA LEU A 88 4.17 12.60 -8.09
C LEU A 88 4.59 13.14 -6.72
N GLN A 89 5.11 14.36 -6.67
CA GLN A 89 5.46 15.04 -5.42
C GLN A 89 4.23 15.47 -4.61
N GLY A 90 3.10 15.76 -5.28
CA GLY A 90 1.86 16.18 -4.63
C GLY A 90 1.93 17.53 -3.92
N ALA A 91 0.79 17.98 -3.42
CA ALA A 91 0.72 19.16 -2.55
C ALA A 91 1.28 18.83 -1.16
N ARG A 92 2.08 19.75 -0.60
CA ARG A 92 2.67 19.62 0.74
C ARG A 92 1.97 20.57 1.70
N ASP A 93 1.59 20.05 2.87
CA ASP A 93 1.15 20.92 3.96
C ASP A 93 2.39 21.63 4.54
N PRO A 94 2.40 22.96 4.68
CA PRO A 94 3.57 23.69 5.19
C PRO A 94 4.02 23.27 6.59
N LYS A 95 3.09 22.82 7.46
CA LYS A 95 3.43 22.33 8.79
C LYS A 95 4.10 20.95 8.73
N ASP A 96 3.54 20.05 7.91
CA ASP A 96 4.14 18.75 7.69
C ASP A 96 5.53 18.89 7.04
N GLU A 97 5.69 19.85 6.10
CA GLU A 97 6.96 20.08 5.40
C GLU A 97 8.07 20.54 6.35
N GLN A 98 7.78 21.43 7.30
CA GLN A 98 8.73 21.85 8.31
C GLN A 98 9.20 20.68 9.19
N LEU A 99 8.25 19.83 9.62
CA LEU A 99 8.57 18.67 10.45
C LEU A 99 9.35 17.61 9.68
N VAL A 100 9.00 17.36 8.42
CA VAL A 100 9.77 16.47 7.54
C VAL A 100 11.18 17.00 7.32
N GLN A 101 11.33 18.31 7.12
CA GLN A 101 12.65 18.92 6.93
C GLN A 101 13.50 18.79 8.19
N SER A 102 12.97 19.07 9.37
CA SER A 102 13.68 18.90 10.65
C SER A 102 14.08 17.44 10.89
N PHE A 103 13.19 16.49 10.55
CA PHE A 103 13.46 15.06 10.65
C PHE A 103 14.57 14.62 9.67
N ARG A 104 14.52 15.12 8.44
CA ARG A 104 15.53 14.87 7.40
C ARG A 104 16.90 15.38 7.84
N GLU A 105 16.98 16.62 8.29
CA GLU A 105 18.23 17.24 8.74
C GLU A 105 18.87 16.46 9.88
N MET A 106 18.08 16.05 10.87
CA MET A 106 18.56 15.21 11.98
C MET A 106 19.16 13.89 11.47
N LEU A 107 18.46 13.18 10.58
CA LEU A 107 18.94 11.92 10.03
C LEU A 107 20.20 12.08 9.16
N LEU A 108 20.29 13.18 8.40
CA LEU A 108 21.48 13.50 7.59
C LEU A 108 22.69 13.83 8.47
N LEU A 109 22.53 14.65 9.51
CA LEU A 109 23.60 15.00 10.45
C LEU A 109 24.17 13.77 11.15
N GLU A 110 23.35 12.76 11.38
CA GLU A 110 23.77 11.50 11.99
C GLU A 110 24.25 10.44 10.96
N GLY A 111 24.26 10.76 9.66
CA GLY A 111 24.63 9.82 8.60
C GLY A 111 23.69 8.62 8.47
N GLN A 112 22.41 8.78 8.86
CA GLN A 112 21.44 7.70 8.94
C GLN A 112 20.33 7.76 7.87
N LEU A 113 20.49 8.61 6.85
CA LEU A 113 19.51 8.77 5.78
C LEU A 113 20.07 8.32 4.43
N PRO A 114 19.78 7.09 3.99
CA PRO A 114 20.16 6.64 2.64
C PRO A 114 19.42 7.44 1.55
N PRO A 115 20.08 7.76 0.42
CA PRO A 115 19.47 8.53 -0.67
C PRO A 115 18.12 7.97 -1.15
N LYS A 116 17.98 6.65 -1.25
CA LYS A 116 16.76 5.95 -1.68
C LYS A 116 15.53 6.29 -0.82
N HIS A 117 15.72 6.61 0.44
CA HIS A 117 14.64 6.85 1.42
C HIS A 117 14.52 8.33 1.83
N ASN A 118 15.19 9.24 1.11
CA ASN A 118 15.22 10.67 1.39
C ASN A 118 14.10 11.44 0.69
N ASP A 119 13.01 10.80 0.31
CA ASP A 119 11.86 11.52 -0.24
C ASP A 119 10.90 11.99 0.86
N TYR A 120 10.16 13.06 0.54
CA TYR A 120 9.21 13.70 1.46
C TYR A 120 8.15 12.72 1.99
N HIS A 121 7.58 11.91 1.12
CA HIS A 121 6.44 11.05 1.47
C HIS A 121 6.88 9.85 2.31
N THR A 122 8.06 9.31 2.06
CA THR A 122 8.63 8.26 2.89
C THR A 122 8.84 8.76 4.32
N LEU A 123 9.52 9.89 4.51
CA LEU A 123 9.73 10.45 5.85
C LEU A 123 8.42 10.82 6.54
N LEU A 124 7.47 11.41 5.81
CA LEU A 124 6.17 11.79 6.33
C LEU A 124 5.34 10.59 6.83
N ARG A 125 5.41 9.43 6.17
CA ARG A 125 4.70 8.22 6.62
C ARG A 125 5.13 7.79 8.03
N PHE A 126 6.43 7.81 8.31
CA PHE A 126 6.96 7.47 9.63
C PHE A 126 6.61 8.52 10.69
N LEU A 127 6.68 9.81 10.34
CA LEU A 127 6.25 10.89 11.24
C LEU A 127 4.76 10.77 11.58
N ARG A 128 3.89 10.57 10.60
CA ARG A 128 2.46 10.41 10.82
C ARG A 128 2.14 9.19 11.67
N MET A 129 2.83 8.07 11.45
CA MET A 129 2.61 6.85 12.24
C MET A 129 2.98 7.02 13.72
N ARG A 130 3.82 7.98 14.06
CA ARG A 130 4.24 8.28 15.42
C ARG A 130 3.74 9.63 15.93
N ASP A 131 2.63 10.16 15.40
CA ASP A 131 2.01 11.42 15.80
C ASP A 131 3.00 12.62 15.78
N PHE A 132 3.96 12.59 14.82
CA PHE A 132 5.03 13.56 14.66
C PHE A 132 5.99 13.63 15.86
N ASP A 133 6.04 12.59 16.69
CA ASP A 133 7.11 12.41 17.69
C ASP A 133 8.39 12.00 16.94
N ILE A 134 9.32 12.96 16.84
CA ILE A 134 10.55 12.80 16.06
C ILE A 134 11.40 11.61 16.59
N SER A 135 11.51 11.46 17.90
CA SER A 135 12.33 10.39 18.50
C SER A 135 11.77 9.00 18.19
N LYS A 136 10.45 8.81 18.33
CA LYS A 136 9.79 7.56 18.00
C LYS A 136 9.76 7.30 16.49
N SER A 137 9.64 8.36 15.69
CA SER A 137 9.70 8.26 14.22
C SER A 137 11.07 7.82 13.76
N LYS A 138 12.13 8.34 14.35
CA LYS A 138 13.51 7.94 14.10
C LYS A 138 13.74 6.48 14.46
N GLU A 139 13.37 6.07 15.67
CA GLU A 139 13.50 4.67 16.08
C GLU A 139 12.80 3.72 15.07
N MET A 140 11.57 4.04 14.69
CA MET A 140 10.82 3.24 13.72
C MET A 140 11.50 3.23 12.35
N PHE A 141 11.99 4.37 11.89
CA PHE A 141 12.65 4.51 10.59
C PHE A 141 13.97 3.73 10.54
N LEU A 142 14.80 3.81 11.59
CA LEU A 142 16.03 3.04 11.66
C LEU A 142 15.79 1.53 11.74
N ASN A 143 14.76 1.09 12.45
CA ASN A 143 14.32 -0.31 12.46
C ASN A 143 13.86 -0.77 11.07
N TYR A 144 13.16 0.10 10.32
CA TYR A 144 12.80 -0.14 8.93
C TYR A 144 14.03 -0.31 8.04
N LEU A 145 15.00 0.61 8.10
CA LEU A 145 16.23 0.54 7.29
C LEU A 145 17.03 -0.75 7.58
N LYS A 146 17.16 -1.08 8.87
CA LYS A 146 17.81 -2.34 9.28
C LYS A 146 17.07 -3.55 8.71
N TRP A 147 15.75 -3.58 8.82
CA TRP A 147 14.95 -4.67 8.29
C TRP A 147 15.07 -4.76 6.76
N CYS A 148 15.07 -3.64 6.03
CA CYS A 148 15.28 -3.64 4.58
C CYS A 148 16.59 -4.32 4.19
N ALA A 149 17.68 -4.00 4.90
CA ALA A 149 18.98 -4.62 4.66
C ALA A 149 18.98 -6.12 5.01
N ASP A 150 18.49 -6.49 6.19
CA ASP A 150 18.47 -7.88 6.68
C ASP A 150 17.56 -8.79 5.84
N TYR A 151 16.45 -8.26 5.31
CA TYR A 151 15.46 -8.99 4.51
C TYR A 151 15.78 -9.01 3.02
N GLY A 152 16.66 -8.13 2.55
CA GLY A 152 17.00 -7.95 1.14
C GLY A 152 15.87 -7.31 0.36
N VAL A 153 15.21 -6.28 0.92
CA VAL A 153 14.06 -5.61 0.30
C VAL A 153 14.46 -4.91 -0.98
N ASP A 154 15.68 -4.33 -1.02
CA ASP A 154 16.16 -3.55 -2.16
C ASP A 154 16.31 -4.36 -3.45
N THR A 155 16.56 -5.64 -3.33
CA THR A 155 16.73 -6.55 -4.48
C THR A 155 15.51 -7.44 -4.73
N ILE A 156 14.50 -7.41 -3.85
CA ILE A 156 13.39 -8.37 -3.84
C ILE A 156 12.63 -8.40 -5.18
N LEU A 157 12.42 -7.25 -5.82
CA LEU A 157 11.71 -7.18 -7.10
C LEU A 157 12.51 -7.78 -8.27
N LYS A 158 13.84 -7.83 -8.16
CA LYS A 158 14.72 -8.42 -9.17
C LYS A 158 14.95 -9.91 -8.94
N GLU A 159 15.23 -10.27 -7.71
CA GLU A 159 15.74 -11.59 -7.36
C GLU A 159 14.66 -12.59 -6.97
N PHE A 160 13.58 -12.13 -6.33
CA PHE A 160 12.53 -13.02 -5.88
C PHE A 160 11.50 -13.29 -6.97
N LYS A 161 11.38 -14.55 -7.37
CA LYS A 161 10.35 -15.04 -8.28
C LYS A 161 9.38 -15.93 -7.53
N PHE A 162 8.10 -15.61 -7.61
CA PHE A 162 7.02 -16.40 -7.04
C PHE A 162 6.35 -17.22 -8.15
N GLU A 163 7.05 -18.27 -8.59
CA GLU A 163 6.66 -19.08 -9.75
C GLU A 163 5.33 -19.80 -9.53
N GLU A 164 5.03 -20.16 -8.27
CA GLU A 164 3.80 -20.81 -7.85
C GLU A 164 2.58 -19.87 -7.74
N PHE A 165 2.68 -18.62 -8.17
CA PHE A 165 1.64 -17.60 -8.01
C PHE A 165 0.26 -18.02 -8.55
N ALA A 166 0.21 -18.63 -9.73
CA ALA A 166 -1.05 -19.07 -10.35
C ALA A 166 -1.74 -20.17 -9.52
N GLU A 167 -0.97 -21.11 -8.97
CA GLU A 167 -1.48 -22.16 -8.10
C GLU A 167 -1.91 -21.61 -6.73
N VAL A 168 -1.11 -20.72 -6.16
CA VAL A 168 -1.44 -20.05 -4.89
C VAL A 168 -2.78 -19.33 -4.97
N LYS A 169 -3.07 -18.64 -6.07
CA LYS A 169 -4.34 -17.91 -6.25
C LYS A 169 -5.58 -18.82 -6.25
N LYS A 170 -5.44 -20.08 -6.58
CA LYS A 170 -6.56 -21.07 -6.50
C LYS A 170 -6.97 -21.32 -5.06
N PHE A 171 -6.02 -21.31 -4.13
CA PHE A 171 -6.23 -21.60 -2.70
C PHE A 171 -6.24 -20.37 -1.81
N TYR A 172 -5.75 -19.23 -2.31
CA TYR A 172 -5.78 -17.93 -1.64
C TYR A 172 -6.18 -16.84 -2.65
N PRO A 173 -7.48 -16.68 -2.93
CA PRO A 173 -7.95 -15.73 -3.94
C PRO A 173 -7.76 -14.28 -3.46
N HIS A 174 -6.83 -13.56 -4.10
CA HIS A 174 -6.52 -12.16 -3.79
C HIS A 174 -5.99 -11.43 -5.02
N GLY A 175 -5.96 -10.11 -4.99
CA GLY A 175 -5.31 -9.32 -6.04
C GLY A 175 -5.76 -7.86 -6.10
N TYR A 176 -5.03 -7.07 -6.86
CA TYR A 176 -5.41 -5.71 -7.21
C TYR A 176 -6.40 -5.72 -8.36
N HIS A 177 -7.43 -4.85 -8.28
CA HIS A 177 -8.43 -4.73 -9.33
C HIS A 177 -9.06 -3.35 -9.35
N GLY A 178 -8.75 -2.55 -10.36
CA GLY A 178 -9.29 -1.21 -10.53
C GLY A 178 -8.79 -0.20 -9.51
N VAL A 179 -9.47 0.93 -9.49
CA VAL A 179 -9.20 2.04 -8.56
C VAL A 179 -10.50 2.50 -7.91
N ASP A 180 -10.39 3.12 -6.73
CA ASP A 180 -11.51 3.84 -6.13
C ASP A 180 -11.82 5.15 -6.87
N LYS A 181 -12.91 5.84 -6.52
CA LYS A 181 -13.33 7.11 -7.12
C LYS A 181 -12.28 8.22 -7.00
N PHE A 182 -11.34 8.02 -6.10
CA PHE A 182 -10.25 8.95 -5.84
C PHE A 182 -8.92 8.52 -6.50
N GLY A 183 -8.92 7.45 -7.27
CA GLY A 183 -7.76 6.96 -8.02
C GLY A 183 -6.82 6.07 -7.20
N ARG A 184 -7.16 5.67 -5.97
CA ARG A 184 -6.36 4.73 -5.19
C ARG A 184 -6.56 3.31 -5.71
N PRO A 185 -5.51 2.48 -5.74
CA PRO A 185 -5.67 1.08 -6.13
C PRO A 185 -6.62 0.35 -5.16
N VAL A 186 -7.43 -0.55 -5.71
CA VAL A 186 -8.32 -1.41 -4.92
C VAL A 186 -7.67 -2.79 -4.80
N TYR A 187 -7.44 -3.24 -3.56
CA TYR A 187 -6.96 -4.58 -3.23
C TYR A 187 -8.07 -5.43 -2.66
N ILE A 188 -8.21 -6.65 -3.13
CA ILE A 188 -9.31 -7.55 -2.77
C ILE A 188 -8.73 -8.87 -2.27
N GLU A 189 -9.23 -9.34 -1.14
CA GLU A 189 -8.89 -10.63 -0.55
C GLU A 189 -10.16 -11.39 -0.15
N ARG A 190 -10.26 -12.66 -0.55
CA ARG A 190 -11.41 -13.53 -0.22
C ARG A 190 -11.01 -14.55 0.83
N ILE A 191 -10.81 -14.08 2.06
CA ILE A 191 -10.36 -14.90 3.20
C ILE A 191 -11.29 -16.09 3.48
N GLY A 192 -12.59 -15.92 3.23
CA GLY A 192 -13.55 -17.02 3.39
C GLY A 192 -13.36 -18.18 2.42
N MET A 193 -12.59 -17.97 1.35
CA MET A 193 -12.28 -19.00 0.35
C MET A 193 -10.87 -19.58 0.48
N VAL A 194 -10.11 -19.18 1.50
CA VAL A 194 -8.74 -19.65 1.69
C VAL A 194 -8.76 -21.10 2.17
N ASP A 195 -8.12 -21.99 1.40
CA ASP A 195 -7.72 -23.32 1.85
C ASP A 195 -6.23 -23.31 2.20
N LEU A 196 -5.96 -23.07 3.48
CA LEU A 196 -4.58 -22.99 3.98
C LEU A 196 -3.83 -24.31 3.87
N ASN A 197 -4.51 -25.44 3.99
CA ASN A 197 -3.88 -26.76 3.88
C ASN A 197 -3.40 -27.00 2.44
N ALA A 198 -4.26 -26.74 1.46
CA ALA A 198 -3.89 -26.83 0.06
C ALA A 198 -2.84 -25.79 -0.34
N LEU A 199 -2.93 -24.55 0.18
CA LEU A 199 -1.93 -23.50 -0.02
C LEU A 199 -0.53 -23.98 0.41
N LEU A 200 -0.42 -24.61 1.58
CA LEU A 200 0.84 -25.07 2.12
C LEU A 200 1.40 -26.33 1.43
N GLN A 201 0.66 -26.93 0.48
CA GLN A 201 1.20 -27.96 -0.42
C GLN A 201 1.91 -27.36 -1.63
N VAL A 202 1.57 -26.11 -2.02
CA VAL A 202 2.13 -25.45 -3.22
C VAL A 202 3.18 -24.40 -2.88
N THR A 203 3.14 -23.81 -1.68
CA THR A 203 4.13 -22.82 -1.24
C THR A 203 4.44 -22.96 0.25
N THR A 204 5.47 -22.26 0.73
CA THR A 204 5.76 -22.17 2.16
C THR A 204 5.26 -20.82 2.71
N VAL A 205 5.06 -20.74 4.04
CA VAL A 205 4.67 -19.50 4.70
C VAL A 205 5.70 -18.41 4.44
N GLU A 206 7.00 -18.73 4.48
CA GLU A 206 8.09 -17.79 4.25
C GLU A 206 8.06 -17.24 2.81
N ARG A 207 7.84 -18.09 1.80
CA ARG A 207 7.72 -17.65 0.40
C ARG A 207 6.49 -16.79 0.18
N PHE A 208 5.37 -17.16 0.80
CA PHE A 208 4.14 -16.36 0.74
C PHE A 208 4.33 -14.98 1.37
N ILE A 209 5.00 -14.90 2.54
CA ILE A 209 5.35 -13.63 3.18
C ILE A 209 6.31 -12.83 2.30
N ARG A 210 7.30 -13.48 1.68
CA ARG A 210 8.23 -12.80 0.76
C ARG A 210 7.51 -12.26 -0.48
N HIS A 211 6.51 -12.98 -0.99
CA HIS A 211 5.61 -12.48 -2.02
C HIS A 211 4.83 -11.25 -1.56
N HIS A 212 4.28 -11.26 -0.34
CA HIS A 212 3.59 -10.11 0.24
C HIS A 212 4.50 -8.86 0.28
N VAL A 213 5.74 -9.00 0.74
CA VAL A 213 6.72 -7.89 0.73
C VAL A 213 7.01 -7.42 -0.69
N SER A 214 7.20 -8.34 -1.64
CA SER A 214 7.39 -8.00 -3.06
C SER A 214 6.21 -7.21 -3.63
N GLU A 215 4.97 -7.57 -3.30
CA GLU A 215 3.77 -6.84 -3.73
C GLU A 215 3.64 -5.46 -3.06
N GLN A 216 4.09 -5.30 -1.81
CA GLN A 216 4.18 -3.99 -1.15
C GLN A 216 5.19 -3.08 -1.86
N GLU A 217 6.38 -3.58 -2.18
CA GLU A 217 7.41 -2.84 -2.93
C GLU A 217 6.92 -2.47 -4.35
N LYS A 218 6.30 -3.42 -5.05
CA LYS A 218 5.67 -3.15 -6.36
C LYS A 218 4.57 -2.10 -6.27
N THR A 219 3.85 -2.04 -5.16
CA THR A 219 2.81 -1.05 -4.95
C THR A 219 3.39 0.33 -4.71
N LEU A 220 4.43 0.46 -3.88
CA LEU A 220 5.11 1.72 -3.61
C LEU A 220 5.81 2.28 -4.86
N SER A 221 6.55 1.42 -5.57
CA SER A 221 7.42 1.85 -6.68
C SER A 221 6.69 1.95 -8.02
N PHE A 222 5.53 1.31 -8.19
CA PHE A 222 4.87 1.22 -9.49
C PHE A 222 3.38 1.54 -9.46
N ARG A 223 2.57 0.88 -8.59
CA ARG A 223 1.11 1.10 -8.60
C ARG A 223 0.73 2.50 -8.14
N TYR A 224 1.31 3.01 -7.05
CA TYR A 224 1.01 4.36 -6.57
C TYR A 224 1.44 5.45 -7.56
N PRO A 225 2.64 5.44 -8.13
CA PRO A 225 3.01 6.38 -9.19
C PRO A 225 2.08 6.32 -10.40
N SER A 226 1.73 5.12 -10.88
CA SER A 226 0.77 4.94 -11.97
C SER A 226 -0.61 5.53 -11.66
N CYS A 227 -1.11 5.28 -10.47
CA CYS A 227 -2.37 5.83 -9.98
C CYS A 227 -2.30 7.36 -9.83
N SER A 228 -1.17 7.89 -9.40
CA SER A 228 -0.95 9.34 -9.26
C SER A 228 -1.02 10.04 -10.61
N ILE A 229 -0.36 9.48 -11.64
CA ILE A 229 -0.41 10.00 -13.01
C ILE A 229 -1.83 9.94 -13.56
N ALA A 230 -2.52 8.81 -13.41
CA ALA A 230 -3.89 8.64 -13.89
C ALA A 230 -4.87 9.61 -13.20
N ALA A 231 -4.74 9.79 -11.90
CA ALA A 231 -5.60 10.65 -11.09
C ALA A 231 -5.17 12.13 -11.11
N LYS A 232 -4.00 12.47 -11.68
CA LYS A 232 -3.37 13.81 -11.68
C LYS A 232 -3.19 14.39 -10.27
N ARG A 233 -2.93 13.54 -9.30
CA ARG A 233 -2.66 13.89 -7.91
C ARG A 233 -1.87 12.79 -7.23
N HIS A 234 -1.16 13.11 -6.19
CA HIS A 234 -0.39 12.13 -5.43
C HIS A 234 -1.29 11.07 -4.78
N ILE A 235 -0.98 9.80 -5.02
CA ILE A 235 -1.62 8.63 -4.44
C ILE A 235 -0.55 7.81 -3.72
N ALA A 236 -0.75 7.53 -2.43
CA ALA A 236 0.18 6.79 -1.58
C ALA A 236 -0.52 5.83 -0.61
N SER A 237 -1.76 5.45 -0.90
CA SER A 237 -2.52 4.53 -0.07
C SER A 237 -3.52 3.70 -0.87
N THR A 238 -3.89 2.55 -0.33
CA THR A 238 -4.75 1.53 -0.95
C THR A 238 -6.11 1.47 -0.27
N THR A 239 -7.18 1.30 -1.04
CA THR A 239 -8.50 0.89 -0.55
C THR A 239 -8.60 -0.63 -0.62
N SER A 240 -8.87 -1.29 0.50
CA SER A 240 -8.86 -2.76 0.59
C SER A 240 -10.25 -3.32 0.91
N ILE A 241 -10.57 -4.48 0.34
CA ILE A 241 -11.79 -5.25 0.60
C ILE A 241 -11.39 -6.64 1.06
N LEU A 242 -11.88 -7.05 2.23
CA LEU A 242 -11.65 -8.36 2.82
C LEU A 242 -12.99 -9.10 2.93
N ASP A 243 -13.23 -10.07 2.05
CA ASP A 243 -14.42 -10.92 2.11
C ASP A 243 -14.19 -12.07 3.09
N VAL A 244 -14.91 -12.03 4.20
CA VAL A 244 -14.80 -13.01 5.29
C VAL A 244 -16.00 -13.97 5.35
N THR A 245 -16.63 -14.25 4.21
CA THR A 245 -17.74 -15.19 4.11
C THR A 245 -17.37 -16.53 4.78
N GLY A 246 -18.14 -16.95 5.79
CA GLY A 246 -17.94 -18.23 6.45
C GLY A 246 -16.77 -18.32 7.44
N VAL A 247 -15.98 -17.25 7.61
CA VAL A 247 -14.84 -17.24 8.54
C VAL A 247 -15.31 -17.14 9.99
N GLY A 248 -14.71 -17.96 10.86
CA GLY A 248 -14.94 -17.97 12.30
C GLY A 248 -13.71 -18.48 13.07
N MET A 249 -13.90 -18.78 14.35
CA MET A 249 -12.81 -19.24 15.22
C MET A 249 -12.14 -20.54 14.75
N SER A 250 -12.89 -21.43 14.10
CA SER A 250 -12.36 -22.68 13.52
C SER A 250 -11.33 -22.46 12.42
N ASN A 251 -11.43 -21.36 11.69
CA ASN A 251 -10.49 -21.01 10.62
C ASN A 251 -9.18 -20.41 11.17
N PHE A 252 -9.16 -19.98 12.43
CA PHE A 252 -8.01 -19.33 13.04
C PHE A 252 -7.03 -20.36 13.65
N SER A 253 -6.60 -21.32 12.80
CA SER A 253 -5.62 -22.35 13.13
C SER A 253 -4.25 -21.78 13.49
N LYS A 254 -3.34 -22.59 14.03
CA LYS A 254 -1.97 -22.11 14.35
C LYS A 254 -1.22 -21.55 13.13
N PRO A 255 -1.22 -22.21 11.94
CA PRO A 255 -0.58 -21.65 10.76
C PRO A 255 -1.26 -20.35 10.27
N ALA A 256 -2.60 -20.28 10.32
CA ALA A 256 -3.34 -19.08 9.94
C ALA A 256 -2.98 -17.88 10.85
N ARG A 257 -2.91 -18.11 12.16
CA ARG A 257 -2.49 -17.08 13.12
C ARG A 257 -1.06 -16.61 12.87
N TYR A 258 -0.15 -17.56 12.63
CA TYR A 258 1.25 -17.22 12.35
C TYR A 258 1.36 -16.36 11.11
N LEU A 259 0.76 -16.78 9.99
CA LEU A 259 0.74 -16.00 8.74
C LEU A 259 0.14 -14.61 8.95
N PHE A 260 -1.02 -14.53 9.60
CA PHE A 260 -1.67 -13.25 9.90
C PHE A 260 -0.80 -12.32 10.74
N MET A 261 -0.17 -12.84 11.79
CA MET A 261 0.65 -12.03 12.69
C MET A 261 1.94 -11.54 12.03
N GLU A 262 2.57 -12.36 11.18
CA GLU A 262 3.76 -11.93 10.43
C GLU A 262 3.43 -10.86 9.39
N ILE A 263 2.35 -11.02 8.62
CA ILE A 263 1.88 -9.99 7.67
C ILE A 263 1.55 -8.69 8.42
N LEU A 264 0.78 -8.77 9.50
CA LEU A 264 0.41 -7.61 10.31
C LEU A 264 1.64 -6.89 10.88
N LYS A 265 2.63 -7.63 11.37
CA LYS A 265 3.89 -7.09 11.88
C LYS A 265 4.68 -6.36 10.79
N ILE A 266 4.76 -6.93 9.60
CA ILE A 266 5.44 -6.31 8.45
C ILE A 266 4.74 -5.02 8.06
N ASP A 267 3.44 -5.06 7.85
CA ASP A 267 2.66 -3.89 7.41
C ASP A 267 2.70 -2.76 8.44
N SER A 268 2.54 -3.09 9.73
CA SER A 268 2.50 -2.08 10.79
C SER A 268 3.86 -1.43 11.08
N ASN A 269 4.97 -2.17 10.95
CA ASN A 269 6.28 -1.66 11.31
C ASN A 269 7.06 -1.07 10.13
N TYR A 270 6.82 -1.58 8.91
CA TYR A 270 7.68 -1.27 7.77
C TYR A 270 6.94 -0.57 6.62
N TYR A 271 5.60 -0.71 6.54
CA TYR A 271 4.76 -0.05 5.53
C TYR A 271 3.68 0.86 6.14
N PRO A 272 4.07 1.80 7.05
CA PRO A 272 3.09 2.66 7.72
C PRO A 272 2.34 3.54 6.72
N GLU A 273 1.07 3.85 7.04
CA GLU A 273 0.20 4.80 6.33
C GLU A 273 -0.12 4.43 4.87
N THR A 274 0.10 3.17 4.46
CA THR A 274 -0.27 2.67 3.12
C THR A 274 -1.73 2.24 3.00
N LEU A 275 -2.45 2.08 4.10
CA LEU A 275 -3.88 1.79 4.11
C LEU A 275 -4.71 3.08 4.16
N HIS A 276 -5.61 3.27 3.18
CA HIS A 276 -6.62 4.33 3.19
C HIS A 276 -7.89 3.89 3.92
N ARG A 277 -8.49 2.80 3.46
CA ARG A 277 -9.73 2.22 4.02
C ARG A 277 -9.70 0.70 3.85
N LEU A 278 -10.19 -0.03 4.86
CA LEU A 278 -10.42 -1.47 4.78
C LEU A 278 -11.90 -1.76 5.03
N PHE A 279 -12.56 -2.37 4.05
CA PHE A 279 -13.89 -2.93 4.19
C PHE A 279 -13.80 -4.43 4.47
N ILE A 280 -14.17 -4.85 5.67
CA ILE A 280 -14.35 -6.27 6.00
C ILE A 280 -15.81 -6.58 5.78
N ILE A 281 -16.13 -7.33 4.73
CA ILE A 281 -17.51 -7.60 4.28
C ILE A 281 -17.94 -9.04 4.58
N ASN A 282 -19.25 -9.27 4.58
CA ASN A 282 -19.85 -10.56 4.92
C ASN A 282 -19.50 -11.05 6.34
N ALA A 283 -19.25 -10.13 7.26
CA ALA A 283 -18.90 -10.42 8.65
C ALA A 283 -20.10 -10.99 9.42
N GLY A 284 -20.24 -12.32 9.41
CA GLY A 284 -21.22 -13.06 10.22
C GLY A 284 -20.92 -13.04 11.72
N SER A 285 -21.77 -13.64 12.52
CA SER A 285 -21.63 -13.69 13.99
C SER A 285 -20.31 -14.35 14.44
N ALA A 286 -19.92 -15.44 13.77
CA ALA A 286 -18.68 -16.17 14.05
C ALA A 286 -17.45 -15.29 13.80
N PHE A 287 -17.40 -14.56 12.67
CA PHE A 287 -16.33 -13.62 12.40
C PHE A 287 -16.31 -12.46 13.41
N ARG A 288 -17.46 -11.94 13.80
CA ARG A 288 -17.52 -10.84 14.80
C ARG A 288 -16.95 -11.26 16.16
N MET A 289 -17.03 -12.52 16.52
CA MET A 289 -16.36 -13.07 17.72
C MET A 289 -14.85 -13.11 17.52
N LEU A 290 -14.36 -13.59 16.38
CA LEU A 290 -12.93 -13.57 16.03
C LEU A 290 -12.41 -12.12 15.98
N TRP A 291 -13.16 -11.19 15.40
CA TRP A 291 -12.79 -9.78 15.30
C TRP A 291 -12.53 -9.12 16.67
N LYS A 292 -13.25 -9.51 17.72
CA LYS A 292 -12.97 -9.01 19.08
C LYS A 292 -11.56 -9.34 19.56
N VAL A 293 -11.00 -10.46 19.09
CA VAL A 293 -9.63 -10.87 19.39
C VAL A 293 -8.65 -10.16 18.46
N VAL A 294 -8.91 -10.21 17.15
CA VAL A 294 -8.01 -9.67 16.11
C VAL A 294 -7.75 -8.17 16.29
N LYS A 295 -8.79 -7.39 16.57
CA LYS A 295 -8.67 -5.92 16.72
C LYS A 295 -7.74 -5.49 17.87
N ALA A 296 -7.46 -6.36 18.83
CA ALA A 296 -6.54 -6.05 19.94
C ALA A 296 -5.07 -5.99 19.51
N PHE A 297 -4.73 -6.53 18.33
CA PHE A 297 -3.40 -6.49 17.74
C PHE A 297 -3.17 -5.27 16.82
N LEU A 298 -4.22 -4.48 16.55
CA LEU A 298 -4.19 -3.35 15.65
C LEU A 298 -4.05 -2.04 16.44
N ASP A 299 -3.27 -1.11 15.93
CA ASP A 299 -3.19 0.24 16.47
C ASP A 299 -4.48 1.04 16.21
N ALA A 300 -4.67 2.11 16.98
CA ALA A 300 -5.90 2.90 16.92
C ALA A 300 -6.10 3.60 15.56
N ARG A 301 -5.02 4.00 14.86
CA ARG A 301 -5.09 4.64 13.54
C ARG A 301 -5.53 3.64 12.48
N THR A 302 -4.98 2.44 12.50
CA THR A 302 -5.41 1.35 11.61
C THR A 302 -6.86 0.98 11.88
N LEU A 303 -7.27 0.86 13.15
CA LEU A 303 -8.67 0.57 13.52
C LEU A 303 -9.65 1.63 13.00
N ALA A 304 -9.27 2.90 13.01
CA ALA A 304 -10.11 3.99 12.49
C ALA A 304 -10.37 3.91 10.98
N LYS A 305 -9.51 3.19 10.24
CA LYS A 305 -9.63 2.97 8.80
C LYS A 305 -10.45 1.73 8.44
N ILE A 306 -10.89 0.91 9.42
CA ILE A 306 -11.54 -0.38 9.19
C ILE A 306 -13.04 -0.27 9.42
N GLN A 307 -13.83 -0.72 8.45
CA GLN A 307 -15.28 -0.91 8.56
C GLN A 307 -15.64 -2.39 8.49
N VAL A 308 -16.27 -2.90 9.54
CA VAL A 308 -16.75 -4.30 9.61
C VAL A 308 -18.23 -4.34 9.27
N LEU A 309 -18.56 -4.85 8.08
CA LEU A 309 -19.88 -4.85 7.49
C LEU A 309 -20.44 -6.29 7.38
N GLY A 310 -21.76 -6.41 7.52
CA GLY A 310 -22.47 -7.66 7.24
C GLY A 310 -22.67 -7.88 5.75
N SER A 311 -23.75 -8.58 5.36
CA SER A 311 -24.11 -8.84 3.97
C SER A 311 -24.57 -7.58 3.21
N ASN A 312 -25.03 -6.55 3.90
CA ASN A 312 -25.50 -5.29 3.31
C ASN A 312 -24.33 -4.27 3.18
N TYR A 313 -23.28 -4.64 2.47
CA TYR A 313 -22.06 -3.84 2.33
C TYR A 313 -21.99 -3.01 1.04
N LEU A 314 -22.86 -3.30 0.07
CA LEU A 314 -22.72 -2.80 -1.30
C LEU A 314 -22.80 -1.28 -1.40
N SER A 315 -23.71 -0.65 -0.63
CA SER A 315 -23.81 0.82 -0.57
C SER A 315 -22.52 1.46 -0.06
N ASN A 316 -21.89 0.88 0.98
CA ASN A 316 -20.62 1.36 1.50
C ASN A 316 -19.48 1.24 0.48
N LEU A 317 -19.42 0.13 -0.29
CA LEU A 317 -18.44 0.01 -1.35
C LEU A 317 -18.69 1.02 -2.46
N HIS A 318 -19.94 1.24 -2.86
CA HIS A 318 -20.31 2.18 -3.92
C HIS A 318 -20.09 3.65 -3.54
N GLU A 319 -19.97 4.00 -2.26
CA GLU A 319 -19.55 5.36 -1.85
C GLU A 319 -18.14 5.66 -2.36
N LEU A 320 -17.22 4.68 -2.30
CA LEU A 320 -15.81 4.87 -2.65
C LEU A 320 -15.42 4.25 -3.99
N ILE A 321 -16.09 3.21 -4.47
CA ILE A 321 -15.69 2.46 -5.66
C ILE A 321 -16.81 2.51 -6.69
N ASP A 322 -16.43 2.87 -7.93
CA ASP A 322 -17.38 2.83 -9.06
C ASP A 322 -17.73 1.36 -9.37
N PRO A 323 -19.02 1.03 -9.64
CA PRO A 323 -19.43 -0.33 -9.99
C PRO A 323 -18.66 -0.96 -11.16
N SER A 324 -18.13 -0.16 -12.10
CA SER A 324 -17.32 -0.62 -13.24
C SER A 324 -15.90 -1.09 -12.82
N ASN A 325 -15.43 -0.65 -11.65
CA ASN A 325 -14.18 -1.06 -11.03
C ASN A 325 -14.35 -2.10 -9.92
N LEU A 326 -15.60 -2.47 -9.64
CA LEU A 326 -15.91 -3.50 -8.65
C LEU A 326 -16.23 -4.83 -9.35
N PRO A 327 -15.63 -5.98 -8.95
CA PRO A 327 -15.97 -7.28 -9.48
C PRO A 327 -17.44 -7.66 -9.29
N SER A 328 -18.00 -8.41 -10.25
CA SER A 328 -19.39 -8.87 -10.21
C SER A 328 -19.69 -9.74 -8.98
N PHE A 329 -18.75 -10.54 -8.51
CA PHE A 329 -18.91 -11.34 -7.29
C PHE A 329 -18.99 -10.51 -6.00
N LEU A 330 -18.67 -9.21 -6.06
CA LEU A 330 -18.86 -8.24 -4.98
C LEU A 330 -20.06 -7.29 -5.26
N GLY A 331 -20.86 -7.57 -6.28
CA GLY A 331 -21.99 -6.74 -6.67
C GLY A 331 -21.67 -5.59 -7.61
N GLY A 332 -20.48 -5.59 -8.23
CA GLY A 332 -20.10 -4.67 -9.30
C GLY A 332 -20.43 -5.18 -10.70
N ASN A 333 -19.91 -4.50 -11.72
CA ASN A 333 -20.19 -4.78 -13.13
C ASN A 333 -19.00 -5.41 -13.89
N CYS A 334 -17.83 -5.59 -13.23
CA CYS A 334 -16.63 -6.09 -13.88
C CYS A 334 -16.51 -7.61 -13.76
N THR A 335 -16.18 -8.30 -14.86
CA THR A 335 -15.98 -9.76 -14.86
C THR A 335 -14.55 -10.16 -15.24
N CYS A 336 -13.87 -9.37 -16.08
CA CYS A 336 -12.55 -9.68 -16.63
C CYS A 336 -12.46 -11.10 -17.19
N SER A 337 -13.48 -11.55 -17.94
CA SER A 337 -13.60 -12.91 -18.47
C SER A 337 -12.38 -13.35 -19.27
N ASP A 338 -11.80 -12.43 -20.06
CA ASP A 338 -10.63 -12.68 -20.92
C ASP A 338 -9.33 -12.97 -20.14
N TYR A 339 -9.34 -12.70 -18.83
CA TYR A 339 -8.20 -12.89 -17.93
C TYR A 339 -8.44 -13.98 -16.87
N GLY A 340 -9.51 -14.78 -17.02
CA GLY A 340 -9.89 -15.78 -16.02
C GLY A 340 -10.51 -15.19 -14.75
N GLY A 341 -10.91 -13.90 -14.77
CA GLY A 341 -11.59 -13.22 -13.67
C GLY A 341 -10.84 -12.02 -13.11
N CYS A 342 -11.56 -11.22 -12.31
CA CYS A 342 -11.06 -9.95 -11.81
C CYS A 342 -9.82 -10.06 -10.94
N LEU A 343 -9.68 -11.13 -10.14
CA LEU A 343 -8.51 -11.31 -9.28
C LEU A 343 -7.25 -11.76 -10.03
N PHE A 344 -7.39 -12.22 -11.28
CA PHE A 344 -6.27 -12.59 -12.14
C PHE A 344 -5.87 -11.48 -13.10
N SER A 345 -6.76 -10.51 -13.35
CA SER A 345 -6.57 -9.48 -14.37
C SER A 345 -5.54 -8.41 -14.00
N ASP A 346 -5.23 -8.21 -12.72
CA ASP A 346 -4.41 -7.10 -12.20
C ASP A 346 -4.77 -5.75 -12.85
N LYS A 347 -6.07 -5.56 -13.20
CA LYS A 347 -6.59 -4.40 -13.92
C LYS A 347 -6.33 -3.11 -13.14
N GLY A 348 -5.70 -2.12 -13.79
CA GLY A 348 -5.47 -0.82 -13.18
C GLY A 348 -4.64 0.11 -14.07
N PRO A 349 -4.45 1.38 -13.63
CA PRO A 349 -3.63 2.36 -14.34
C PRO A 349 -2.20 1.90 -14.61
N TRP A 350 -1.64 1.05 -13.75
CA TRP A 350 -0.30 0.49 -13.88
C TRP A 350 -0.13 -0.45 -15.08
N ASN A 351 -1.21 -0.92 -15.70
CA ASN A 351 -1.17 -1.71 -16.93
C ASN A 351 -1.41 -0.88 -18.19
N ASN A 352 -1.64 0.43 -18.07
CA ASN A 352 -1.79 1.32 -19.21
C ASN A 352 -0.40 1.64 -19.84
N PRO A 353 -0.18 1.31 -21.15
CA PRO A 353 1.09 1.55 -21.83
C PRO A 353 1.55 3.02 -21.79
N GLU A 354 0.63 3.97 -22.00
CA GLU A 354 0.95 5.40 -21.99
C GLU A 354 1.45 5.87 -20.61
N ILE A 355 0.87 5.35 -19.53
CA ILE A 355 1.32 5.66 -18.16
C ILE A 355 2.70 5.05 -17.89
N LYS A 356 2.93 3.83 -18.39
CA LYS A 356 4.23 3.17 -18.29
C LYS A 356 5.33 3.98 -18.99
N GLU A 357 5.08 4.48 -20.19
CA GLU A 357 6.00 5.36 -20.93
C GLU A 357 6.30 6.66 -20.16
N VAL A 358 5.28 7.28 -19.56
CA VAL A 358 5.46 8.50 -18.76
C VAL A 358 6.32 8.22 -17.52
N LEU A 359 6.10 7.11 -16.82
CA LEU A 359 6.93 6.73 -15.67
C LEU A 359 8.39 6.52 -16.04
N GLN A 360 8.66 5.86 -17.17
CA GLN A 360 10.03 5.70 -17.69
C GLN A 360 10.70 7.03 -17.99
N ALA A 361 9.96 7.95 -18.63
CA ALA A 361 10.50 9.27 -18.95
C ALA A 361 10.83 10.10 -17.70
N VAL A 362 9.99 10.01 -16.64
CA VAL A 362 10.24 10.70 -15.37
C VAL A 362 11.46 10.14 -14.66
N SER A 363 11.61 8.81 -14.59
CA SER A 363 12.77 8.17 -13.97
C SER A 363 14.09 8.50 -14.71
N ALA A 364 14.05 8.62 -16.03
CA ALA A 364 15.24 8.99 -16.82
C ALA A 364 15.66 10.46 -16.58
N THR A 365 14.71 11.36 -16.28
CA THR A 365 15.05 12.77 -15.96
C THR A 365 15.66 12.93 -14.57
N GLU A 366 15.25 12.13 -13.59
CA GLU A 366 15.84 12.14 -12.25
C GLU A 366 17.31 11.69 -12.25
N GLU A 367 17.68 10.74 -13.10
CA GLU A 367 19.08 10.28 -13.27
C GLU A 367 19.98 11.40 -13.86
N VAL A 368 19.46 12.21 -14.78
CA VAL A 368 20.24 13.30 -15.43
C VAL A 368 20.46 14.48 -14.46
N ASP A 369 19.45 14.85 -13.67
CA ASP A 369 19.56 15.95 -12.70
C ASP A 369 20.50 15.62 -11.54
N THR A 370 20.64 14.34 -11.18
CA THR A 370 21.61 13.90 -10.15
C THR A 370 23.06 13.88 -10.66
N LEU A 371 23.29 13.75 -11.96
CA LEU A 371 24.62 13.74 -12.58
C LEU A 371 25.10 15.13 -13.00
N GLY A 372 24.21 16.12 -13.13
CA GLY A 372 24.50 17.48 -13.65
C GLY A 372 24.92 18.53 -12.59
N GLY A 373 24.98 18.19 -11.32
CA GLY A 373 25.17 19.11 -10.19
C GLY A 373 26.59 19.26 -9.66
N ASN A 374 27.65 19.12 -10.44
CA ASN A 374 29.00 19.51 -9.98
C ASN A 374 29.90 19.98 -11.14
N GLY A 375 29.90 21.29 -11.37
CA GLY A 375 30.95 21.97 -12.12
C GLY A 375 32.18 22.15 -11.22
N GLY A 376 33.04 21.16 -11.11
CA GLY A 376 34.35 21.20 -10.44
C GLY A 376 35.29 20.23 -11.11
N GLU A 377 36.54 20.66 -11.38
CA GLU A 377 37.56 19.96 -12.15
C GLU A 377 37.89 18.52 -11.70
N PRO A 378 38.40 17.66 -12.60
CA PRO A 378 38.51 16.22 -12.35
C PRO A 378 39.75 15.91 -11.49
N SER A 379 39.53 15.43 -10.26
CA SER A 379 40.54 14.66 -9.53
C SER A 379 40.18 13.18 -9.63
N GLU A 380 41.12 12.38 -10.08
CA GLU A 380 41.06 10.92 -10.14
C GLU A 380 40.65 10.36 -8.77
N MET A 381 39.46 9.73 -8.70
CA MET A 381 39.11 8.86 -7.60
C MET A 381 38.21 7.71 -8.09
N VAL A 382 38.75 6.54 -7.82
CA VAL A 382 38.19 5.19 -7.85
C VAL A 382 36.67 5.11 -8.07
N ARG A 383 36.31 4.51 -9.21
CA ARG A 383 34.97 4.04 -9.53
C ARG A 383 34.55 2.94 -8.55
N THR A 384 33.65 3.27 -7.63
CA THR A 384 32.75 2.29 -7.03
C THR A 384 31.41 2.43 -7.74
N GLU A 385 31.13 1.49 -8.62
CA GLU A 385 29.83 1.38 -9.28
C GLU A 385 28.79 0.91 -8.25
N GLU A 386 27.95 1.83 -7.76
CA GLU A 386 26.68 1.46 -7.17
C GLU A 386 25.54 1.98 -8.05
N PRO A 387 24.69 1.10 -8.61
CA PRO A 387 23.59 1.52 -9.46
C PRO A 387 22.41 1.98 -8.62
N HIS A 388 22.00 3.23 -8.79
CA HIS A 388 20.69 3.71 -8.35
C HIS A 388 19.58 2.94 -9.08
N LEU A 389 18.97 2.02 -8.34
CA LEU A 389 17.88 1.16 -8.77
C LEU A 389 16.53 1.88 -8.61
N LEU A 390 16.14 2.70 -9.57
CA LEU A 390 14.82 3.31 -9.59
C LEU A 390 14.09 2.99 -10.91
N CYS A 391 12.90 2.43 -10.78
CA CYS A 391 11.86 2.27 -11.80
C CYS A 391 12.17 1.46 -13.08
N LYS A 392 13.36 1.58 -13.69
CA LYS A 392 13.69 0.90 -14.96
C LYS A 392 13.70 -0.62 -14.85
N ASP A 393 14.29 -1.13 -13.79
CA ASP A 393 14.44 -2.57 -13.60
C ASP A 393 13.13 -3.23 -13.14
N VAL A 394 12.33 -2.53 -12.33
CA VAL A 394 10.98 -2.96 -11.94
C VAL A 394 10.06 -2.98 -13.16
N TYR A 395 10.22 -2.01 -14.06
CA TYR A 395 9.45 -1.90 -15.28
C TYR A 395 9.78 -3.02 -16.29
N LEU A 396 11.06 -3.30 -16.53
CA LEU A 396 11.48 -4.39 -17.41
C LEU A 396 11.05 -5.76 -16.87
N TYR A 397 11.06 -5.92 -15.53
CA TYR A 397 10.58 -7.13 -14.89
C TYR A 397 9.06 -7.29 -15.01
N SER A 398 8.28 -6.21 -14.87
CA SER A 398 6.83 -6.23 -15.11
C SER A 398 6.48 -6.65 -16.53
N LEU A 399 7.23 -6.19 -17.54
CA LEU A 399 7.04 -6.60 -18.93
C LEU A 399 7.38 -8.07 -19.19
N SER A 400 8.41 -8.62 -18.51
CA SER A 400 8.81 -10.02 -18.69
C SER A 400 7.84 -11.00 -18.04
N THR A 401 7.23 -10.64 -16.91
CA THR A 401 6.23 -11.48 -16.24
C THR A 401 4.87 -11.46 -16.94
N ASP A 402 4.48 -10.33 -17.54
CA ASP A 402 3.24 -10.24 -18.32
C ASP A 402 3.32 -11.07 -19.62
N SER A 403 4.50 -11.17 -20.26
CA SER A 403 4.71 -11.99 -21.47
C SER A 403 4.74 -13.50 -21.18
N GLN A 404 5.20 -13.92 -20.01
CA GLN A 404 5.28 -15.34 -19.64
C GLN A 404 3.93 -15.88 -19.15
N ASN A 405 3.10 -15.04 -18.50
CA ASN A 405 1.77 -15.45 -18.06
C ASN A 405 0.76 -15.63 -19.20
N LEU A 406 0.96 -14.96 -20.35
CA LEU A 406 0.09 -15.14 -21.53
C LEU A 406 0.44 -16.38 -22.35
N SER A 407 1.68 -16.87 -22.33
CA SER A 407 2.10 -18.06 -23.06
C SER A 407 1.77 -19.40 -22.36
N GLY A 408 1.60 -19.37 -21.03
CA GLY A 408 1.26 -20.56 -20.24
C GLY A 408 -0.23 -20.93 -20.19
N LEU A 409 -1.11 -20.06 -20.67
CA LEU A 409 -2.57 -20.27 -20.69
C LEU A 409 -3.11 -20.79 -22.04
N MET A 410 -2.25 -20.92 -23.07
CA MET A 410 -2.61 -21.41 -24.41
C MET A 410 -2.00 -22.79 -24.77
N SER A 411 -1.45 -23.52 -23.80
CA SER A 411 -1.00 -24.91 -24.01
C SER A 411 -1.80 -25.90 -23.20
#